data_dc96e609bc6f608dbcc4760a23b59792
#
_entry.id   dc96e609bc6f608dbcc4760a23b59792
#
_cell.length_a   1.000
_cell.length_b   1.000
_cell.length_c   1.000
_cell.angle_alpha   90.00
_cell.angle_beta   90.00
_cell.angle_gamma   90.00
#
_symmetry.space_group_name_H-M   'P 1'
#
loop_
_entity.id
_entity.type
_entity.pdbx_description
1 polymer ?
#
loop_
_entity_poly.entity_id
_entity_poly.type
_entity_poly.pdbx_seq_one_letter_code
_entity_poly.pdbx_strand_id
1 'polypeptide(L)'
;MINGSLYHTEIENTAGLVGRVKTVTTSDLSVQTSGPLSDEPGTNPEQLLGASLATCLNATIEAEEKRRQLAHKSVVRVGIDMARDQKGFQFFVTAQVKMPHVNRQEAVDMLAIVAQRCPVSKLLSGSSNVHIVLVDEFDFNQAIN
;
A
#
# COMPACT_ATOMS: atom_id res chain seq x y z
N MET A 1 -0.98 -7.79 22.57
CA MET A 1 -1.77 -8.52 21.55
C MET A 1 -3.24 -8.33 21.88
N ILE A 2 -4.09 -8.04 20.90
CA ILE A 2 -5.54 -7.94 21.11
C ILE A 2 -6.16 -9.32 21.24
N ASN A 3 -7.27 -9.42 21.99
CA ASN A 3 -8.03 -10.66 22.09
C ASN A 3 -8.63 -11.03 20.73
N GLY A 4 -8.53 -12.29 20.31
CA GLY A 4 -8.99 -12.76 19.00
C GLY A 4 -8.06 -12.45 17.81
N SER A 5 -6.83 -12.02 18.07
CA SER A 5 -5.82 -11.84 17.02
C SER A 5 -5.53 -13.16 16.29
N LEU A 6 -5.62 -13.13 14.96
CA LEU A 6 -5.30 -14.27 14.09
C LEU A 6 -3.80 -14.33 13.73
N TYR A 7 -3.11 -13.20 13.84
CA TYR A 7 -1.71 -13.04 13.52
C TYR A 7 -1.11 -11.88 14.31
N HIS A 8 0.14 -12.04 14.75
CA HIS A 8 0.90 -11.00 15.42
C HIS A 8 2.32 -10.98 14.89
N THR A 9 2.86 -9.80 14.65
CA THR A 9 4.26 -9.59 14.29
C THR A 9 4.79 -8.34 14.95
N GLU A 10 6.08 -8.32 15.21
CA GLU A 10 6.78 -7.17 15.77
C GLU A 10 7.94 -6.79 14.86
N ILE A 11 8.05 -5.50 14.59
CA ILE A 11 9.06 -4.92 13.73
C ILE A 11 9.89 -3.96 14.55
N GLU A 12 11.20 -4.07 14.42
CA GLU A 12 12.16 -3.26 15.18
C GLU A 12 13.04 -2.42 14.26
N ASN A 13 13.23 -1.17 14.62
CA ASN A 13 14.26 -0.28 14.08
C ASN A 13 15.02 0.35 15.26
N THR A 14 16.34 0.12 15.33
CA THR A 14 17.20 0.63 16.41
C THR A 14 18.12 1.76 15.98
N ALA A 15 18.19 2.06 14.68
CA ALA A 15 19.18 2.99 14.12
C ALA A 15 18.57 4.28 13.53
N GLY A 16 17.25 4.42 13.56
CA GLY A 16 16.56 5.55 12.94
C GLY A 16 16.48 5.42 11.42
N LEU A 17 16.67 6.52 10.68
CA LEU A 17 16.44 6.56 9.24
C LEU A 17 17.47 5.73 8.47
N VAL A 18 18.73 5.82 8.83
CA VAL A 18 19.83 5.06 8.19
C VAL A 18 20.21 3.89 9.08
N GLY A 19 19.89 2.69 8.63
CA GLY A 19 20.16 1.48 9.40
C GLY A 19 19.42 0.26 8.87
N ARG A 20 18.75 -0.45 9.75
CA ARG A 20 18.05 -1.69 9.40
C ARG A 20 16.74 -1.79 10.14
N VAL A 21 15.72 -2.24 9.42
CA VAL A 21 14.45 -2.66 9.99
C VAL A 21 14.29 -4.16 9.80
N LYS A 22 13.82 -4.84 10.81
CA LYS A 22 13.66 -6.31 10.80
C LYS A 22 12.47 -6.76 11.64
N THR A 23 11.94 -7.94 11.32
CA THR A 23 11.06 -8.66 12.23
C THR A 23 11.86 -9.21 13.42
N VAL A 24 11.25 -9.18 14.61
CA VAL A 24 11.80 -9.79 15.84
C VAL A 24 11.08 -11.08 16.22
N THR A 25 9.88 -11.29 15.70
CA THR A 25 9.09 -12.53 15.91
C THR A 25 9.46 -13.65 14.95
N THR A 26 10.01 -13.29 13.78
CA THR A 26 10.46 -14.21 12.73
C THR A 26 11.73 -13.67 12.09
N SER A 27 12.22 -14.28 11.01
CA SER A 27 13.35 -13.79 10.21
C SER A 27 12.97 -13.37 8.79
N ASP A 28 11.68 -13.17 8.51
CA ASP A 28 11.18 -12.99 7.16
C ASP A 28 11.50 -11.62 6.56
N LEU A 29 11.58 -10.58 7.40
CA LEU A 29 11.93 -9.24 6.98
C LEU A 29 13.24 -8.81 7.62
N SER A 30 14.21 -8.44 6.80
CA SER A 30 15.43 -7.75 7.23
C SER A 30 15.96 -6.92 6.08
N VAL A 31 15.73 -5.61 6.12
CA VAL A 31 16.10 -4.69 5.04
C VAL A 31 16.87 -3.49 5.57
N GLN A 32 17.82 -3.03 4.78
CA GLN A 32 18.53 -1.79 5.04
C GLN A 32 17.62 -0.61 4.71
N THR A 33 17.64 0.41 5.56
CA THR A 33 16.87 1.64 5.40
C THR A 33 17.77 2.85 5.20
N SER A 34 17.24 3.83 4.48
CA SER A 34 17.86 5.14 4.23
C SER A 34 16.77 6.19 4.01
N GLY A 35 17.13 7.46 3.96
CA GLY A 35 16.18 8.53 3.63
C GLY A 35 15.94 8.64 2.12
N PRO A 36 14.74 9.01 1.67
CA PRO A 36 14.43 9.18 0.25
C PRO A 36 15.22 10.33 -0.41
N LEU A 37 15.74 11.25 0.40
CA LEU A 37 16.55 12.40 -0.04
C LEU A 37 18.06 12.17 0.17
N SER A 38 18.48 10.95 0.51
CA SER A 38 19.86 10.54 0.74
C SER A 38 20.40 9.73 -0.42
N ASP A 39 21.69 9.87 -0.70
CA ASP A 39 22.42 9.02 -1.67
C ASP A 39 22.81 7.66 -1.08
N GLU A 40 22.61 7.45 0.22
CA GLU A 40 22.88 6.17 0.89
C GLU A 40 21.93 5.08 0.42
N PRO A 41 22.40 3.84 0.18
CA PRO A 41 21.54 2.75 -0.25
C PRO A 41 20.58 2.32 0.86
N GLY A 42 19.40 1.86 0.46
CA GLY A 42 18.39 1.32 1.37
C GLY A 42 16.98 1.66 0.93
N THR A 43 16.02 0.92 1.47
CA THR A 43 14.60 1.28 1.36
C THR A 43 14.27 2.44 2.31
N ASN A 44 13.03 2.92 2.23
CA ASN A 44 12.55 4.04 3.04
C ASN A 44 11.12 3.78 3.53
N PRO A 45 10.59 4.56 4.47
CA PRO A 45 9.23 4.40 4.96
C PRO A 45 8.17 4.46 3.86
N GLU A 46 8.38 5.32 2.86
CA GLU A 46 7.47 5.49 1.72
C GLU A 46 7.34 4.19 0.91
N GLN A 47 8.46 3.56 0.58
CA GLN A 47 8.48 2.29 -0.14
C GLN A 47 7.86 1.16 0.68
N LEU A 48 8.14 1.09 1.97
CA LEU A 48 7.56 0.08 2.86
C LEU A 48 6.05 0.24 3.01
N LEU A 49 5.57 1.48 3.15
CA LEU A 49 4.14 1.79 3.19
C LEU A 49 3.46 1.43 1.86
N GLY A 50 4.07 1.81 0.74
CA GLY A 50 3.59 1.49 -0.61
C GLY A 50 3.52 0.00 -0.84
N ALA A 51 4.55 -0.74 -0.46
CA ALA A 51 4.58 -2.20 -0.56
C ALA A 51 3.47 -2.86 0.26
N SER A 52 3.23 -2.37 1.48
CA SER A 52 2.16 -2.85 2.35
C SER A 52 0.78 -2.66 1.70
N LEU A 53 0.46 -1.45 1.25
CA LEU A 53 -0.83 -1.16 0.62
C LEU A 53 -1.01 -1.91 -0.70
N ALA A 54 -0.01 -1.92 -1.57
CA ALA A 54 -0.07 -2.62 -2.85
C ALA A 54 -0.33 -4.11 -2.68
N THR A 55 0.39 -4.76 -1.76
CA THR A 55 0.25 -6.19 -1.50
C THR A 55 -1.11 -6.52 -0.89
N CYS A 56 -1.52 -5.79 0.15
CA CYS A 56 -2.77 -6.04 0.86
C CYS A 56 -3.99 -5.79 -0.04
N LEU A 57 -3.98 -4.69 -0.79
CA LEU A 57 -5.06 -4.35 -1.71
C LEU A 57 -5.17 -5.37 -2.84
N ASN A 58 -4.06 -5.75 -3.47
CA ASN A 58 -4.09 -6.73 -4.56
C ASN A 58 -4.46 -8.14 -4.09
N ALA A 59 -4.04 -8.55 -2.90
CA ALA A 59 -4.50 -9.81 -2.29
C ALA A 59 -6.02 -9.81 -2.03
N THR A 60 -6.58 -8.67 -1.63
CA THR A 60 -8.03 -8.53 -1.43
C THR A 60 -8.77 -8.56 -2.77
N ILE A 61 -8.20 -7.98 -3.82
CA ILE A 61 -8.74 -8.08 -5.20
C ILE A 61 -8.72 -9.54 -5.67
N GLU A 62 -7.60 -10.24 -5.49
CA GLU A 62 -7.48 -11.66 -5.84
C GLU A 62 -8.56 -12.52 -5.16
N ALA A 63 -8.84 -12.28 -3.88
CA ALA A 63 -9.90 -12.96 -3.16
C ALA A 63 -11.29 -12.66 -3.75
N GLU A 64 -11.56 -11.43 -4.17
CA GLU A 64 -12.82 -11.06 -4.82
C GLU A 64 -12.94 -11.63 -6.23
N GLU A 65 -11.86 -11.64 -7.01
CA GLU A 65 -11.79 -12.31 -8.30
C GLU A 65 -12.11 -13.80 -8.17
N LYS A 66 -11.47 -14.46 -7.20
CA LYS A 66 -11.73 -15.88 -6.90
C LYS A 66 -13.20 -16.12 -6.53
N ARG A 67 -13.80 -15.27 -5.71
CA ARG A 67 -15.23 -15.35 -5.35
C ARG A 67 -16.14 -15.25 -6.59
N ARG A 68 -15.73 -14.46 -7.58
CA ARG A 68 -16.44 -14.28 -8.86
C ARG A 68 -16.04 -15.30 -9.93
N GLN A 69 -15.18 -16.27 -9.61
CA GLN A 69 -14.65 -17.27 -10.55
C GLN A 69 -13.85 -16.65 -11.71
N LEU A 70 -13.20 -15.54 -11.45
CA LEU A 70 -12.30 -14.84 -12.37
C LEU A 70 -10.84 -15.25 -12.10
N ALA A 71 -10.03 -15.32 -13.17
CA ALA A 71 -8.59 -15.43 -13.02
C ALA A 71 -7.99 -14.13 -12.49
N HIS A 72 -6.97 -14.22 -11.65
CA HIS A 72 -6.27 -13.04 -11.16
C HIS A 72 -5.44 -12.39 -12.26
N LYS A 73 -5.83 -11.19 -12.67
CA LYS A 73 -5.14 -10.36 -13.68
C LYS A 73 -5.04 -8.90 -13.27
N SER A 74 -5.56 -8.57 -12.10
CA SER A 74 -5.51 -7.21 -11.57
C SER A 74 -4.11 -6.84 -11.12
N VAL A 75 -3.74 -5.59 -11.30
CA VAL A 75 -2.45 -5.03 -10.90
C VAL A 75 -2.69 -3.77 -10.09
N VAL A 76 -1.97 -3.64 -9.00
CA VAL A 76 -1.99 -2.44 -8.14
C VAL A 76 -0.62 -1.77 -8.18
N ARG A 77 -0.61 -0.48 -8.43
CA ARG A 77 0.58 0.35 -8.30
C ARG A 77 0.28 1.48 -7.32
N VAL A 78 1.17 1.69 -6.36
CA VAL A 78 1.03 2.74 -5.34
C VAL A 78 2.11 3.77 -5.51
N GLY A 79 1.71 5.02 -5.67
CA GLY A 79 2.56 6.20 -5.60
C GLY A 79 2.47 6.82 -4.22
N ILE A 80 3.60 7.26 -3.70
CA ILE A 80 3.67 8.01 -2.45
C ILE A 80 4.51 9.25 -2.68
N ASP A 81 3.87 10.40 -2.50
CA ASP A 81 4.53 11.69 -2.52
C ASP A 81 4.76 12.18 -1.09
N MET A 82 5.93 12.75 -0.85
CA MET A 82 6.26 13.42 0.40
C MET A 82 6.32 14.92 0.16
N ALA A 83 5.57 15.69 0.93
CA ALA A 83 5.58 17.14 0.87
C ALA A 83 5.74 17.75 2.26
N ARG A 84 6.17 19.01 2.31
CA ARG A 84 6.25 19.75 3.57
C ARG A 84 4.85 20.16 4.03
N ASP A 85 4.67 20.16 5.34
CA ASP A 85 3.54 20.79 6.02
C ASP A 85 4.04 21.76 7.11
N GLN A 86 3.12 22.25 7.95
CA GLN A 86 3.47 23.19 9.03
C GLN A 86 4.31 22.56 10.17
N LYS A 87 4.33 21.24 10.27
CA LYS A 87 5.00 20.49 11.35
C LYS A 87 6.20 19.66 10.88
N GLY A 88 6.44 19.60 9.56
CA GLY A 88 7.52 18.82 8.99
C GLY A 88 7.16 18.27 7.60
N PHE A 89 6.80 17.00 7.53
CA PHE A 89 6.44 16.32 6.28
C PHE A 89 5.14 15.55 6.42
N GLN A 90 4.45 15.40 5.28
CA GLN A 90 3.27 14.56 5.16
C GLN A 90 3.34 13.73 3.88
N PHE A 91 2.62 12.62 3.87
CA PHE A 91 2.50 11.76 2.70
C PHE A 91 1.16 11.94 1.99
N PHE A 92 1.22 11.83 0.66
CA PHE A 92 0.06 11.67 -0.20
C PHE A 92 0.18 10.31 -0.88
N VAL A 93 -0.85 9.49 -0.76
CA VAL A 93 -0.85 8.10 -1.21
C VAL A 93 -1.91 7.91 -2.29
N THR A 94 -1.50 7.43 -3.45
CA THR A 94 -2.41 7.09 -4.54
C THR A 94 -2.19 5.64 -4.93
N ALA A 95 -3.20 4.80 -4.75
CA ALA A 95 -3.24 3.45 -5.28
C ALA A 95 -4.02 3.45 -6.59
N GLN A 96 -3.35 3.17 -7.70
CA GLN A 96 -3.95 2.95 -9.01
C GLN A 96 -4.16 1.46 -9.24
N VAL A 97 -5.38 1.09 -9.62
CA VAL A 97 -5.80 -0.30 -9.81
C VAL A 97 -6.21 -0.52 -11.27
N LYS A 98 -5.61 -1.51 -11.92
CA LYS A 98 -5.99 -1.99 -13.26
C LYS A 98 -6.68 -3.34 -13.14
N MET A 99 -7.84 -3.47 -13.79
CA MET A 99 -8.60 -4.71 -13.91
C MET A 99 -8.91 -4.98 -15.40
N PRO A 100 -7.91 -5.41 -16.20
CA PRO A 100 -8.03 -5.43 -17.66
C PRO A 100 -8.95 -6.53 -18.22
N HIS A 101 -9.36 -7.46 -17.37
CA HIS A 101 -10.12 -8.67 -17.74
C HIS A 101 -11.62 -8.56 -17.46
N VAL A 102 -12.08 -7.45 -16.92
CA VAL A 102 -13.49 -7.16 -16.65
C VAL A 102 -13.91 -5.83 -17.26
N ASN A 103 -15.21 -5.66 -17.49
CA ASN A 103 -15.69 -4.38 -17.97
C ASN A 103 -15.64 -3.30 -16.86
N ARG A 104 -15.76 -2.04 -17.25
CA ARG A 104 -15.57 -0.92 -16.32
C ARG A 104 -16.57 -0.93 -15.16
N GLN A 105 -17.83 -1.26 -15.41
CA GLN A 105 -18.84 -1.28 -14.33
C GLN A 105 -18.51 -2.36 -13.30
N GLU A 106 -18.14 -3.54 -13.74
CA GLU A 106 -17.73 -4.63 -12.86
C GLU A 106 -16.46 -4.27 -12.07
N ALA A 107 -15.49 -3.64 -12.72
CA ALA A 107 -14.27 -3.17 -12.04
C ALA A 107 -14.59 -2.13 -10.97
N VAL A 108 -15.48 -1.19 -11.22
CA VAL A 108 -15.94 -0.18 -10.23
C VAL A 108 -16.59 -0.87 -9.04
N ASP A 109 -17.51 -1.81 -9.28
CA ASP A 109 -18.21 -2.55 -8.23
C ASP A 109 -17.23 -3.38 -7.38
N MET A 110 -16.29 -4.06 -8.03
CA MET A 110 -15.24 -4.82 -7.34
C MET A 110 -14.37 -3.92 -6.47
N LEU A 111 -13.91 -2.80 -7.01
CA LEU A 111 -13.03 -1.89 -6.27
C LEU A 111 -13.72 -1.30 -5.04
N ALA A 112 -14.99 -0.96 -5.14
CA ALA A 112 -15.78 -0.47 -4.00
C ALA A 112 -15.84 -1.50 -2.86
N ILE A 113 -16.02 -2.78 -3.18
CA ILE A 113 -16.03 -3.87 -2.20
C ILE A 113 -14.62 -4.06 -1.60
N VAL A 114 -13.61 -4.10 -2.43
CA VAL A 114 -12.22 -4.38 -2.04
C VAL A 114 -11.65 -3.28 -1.14
N ALA A 115 -11.91 -2.01 -1.47
CA ALA A 115 -11.45 -0.89 -0.66
C ALA A 115 -11.99 -0.93 0.79
N GLN A 116 -13.20 -1.45 0.98
CA GLN A 116 -13.80 -1.62 2.31
C GLN A 116 -13.31 -2.87 3.05
N ARG A 117 -12.74 -3.84 2.35
CA ARG A 117 -12.28 -5.12 2.93
C ARG A 117 -10.78 -5.15 3.21
N CYS A 118 -9.97 -4.47 2.42
CA CYS A 118 -8.52 -4.43 2.59
C CYS A 118 -8.15 -3.82 3.95
N PRO A 119 -7.48 -4.56 4.84
CA PRO A 119 -7.14 -4.06 6.18
C PRO A 119 -6.29 -2.80 6.17
N VAL A 120 -5.31 -2.70 5.26
CA VAL A 120 -4.47 -1.50 5.13
C VAL A 120 -5.29 -0.31 4.61
N SER A 121 -6.15 -0.52 3.61
CA SER A 121 -7.08 0.50 3.12
C SER A 121 -8.00 1.02 4.23
N LYS A 122 -8.58 0.13 5.03
CA LYS A 122 -9.41 0.51 6.20
C LYS A 122 -8.63 1.35 7.21
N LEU A 123 -7.39 0.95 7.51
CA LEU A 123 -6.52 1.69 8.44
C LEU A 123 -6.24 3.11 7.96
N LEU A 124 -6.03 3.29 6.65
CA LEU A 124 -5.69 4.57 6.02
C LEU A 124 -6.90 5.43 5.65
N SER A 125 -8.12 4.89 5.68
CA SER A 125 -9.33 5.53 5.15
C SER A 125 -9.74 6.83 5.86
N GLY A 126 -9.21 7.10 7.05
CA GLY A 126 -9.43 8.35 7.78
C GLY A 126 -8.61 9.54 7.28
N SER A 127 -7.66 9.32 6.38
CA SER A 127 -6.81 10.38 5.82
C SER A 127 -7.35 10.90 4.50
N SER A 128 -7.48 12.22 4.37
CA SER A 128 -7.81 12.89 3.11
C SER A 128 -6.70 12.80 2.06
N ASN A 129 -5.51 12.38 2.46
CA ASN A 129 -4.34 12.24 1.59
C ASN A 129 -4.24 10.85 0.94
N VAL A 130 -5.23 9.99 1.09
CA VAL A 130 -5.20 8.62 0.54
C VAL A 130 -6.30 8.44 -0.48
N HIS A 131 -5.91 8.08 -1.70
CA HIS A 131 -6.81 7.85 -2.83
C HIS A 131 -6.60 6.46 -3.42
N ILE A 132 -7.70 5.75 -3.70
CA ILE A 132 -7.69 4.48 -4.41
C ILE A 132 -8.56 4.66 -5.64
N VAL A 133 -7.97 4.51 -6.83
CA VAL A 133 -8.63 4.83 -8.11
C VAL A 133 -8.47 3.70 -9.12
N LEU A 134 -9.52 3.49 -9.90
CA LEU A 134 -9.50 2.58 -11.05
C LEU A 134 -8.92 3.33 -12.26
N VAL A 135 -7.95 2.70 -12.94
CA VAL A 135 -7.31 3.27 -14.13
C VAL A 135 -7.23 2.24 -15.26
N ASP A 136 -7.24 2.72 -16.48
CA ASP A 136 -6.99 1.90 -17.67
C ASP A 136 -5.47 1.77 -17.91
N GLU A 137 -4.71 2.84 -17.66
CA GLU A 137 -3.26 2.88 -17.69
C GLU A 137 -2.70 3.59 -16.45
N PHE A 138 -1.53 3.17 -15.99
CA PHE A 138 -0.86 3.81 -14.87
C PHE A 138 -0.27 5.15 -15.28
N ASP A 139 -0.66 6.21 -14.59
CA ASP A 139 -0.12 7.55 -14.75
C ASP A 139 -0.10 8.29 -13.41
N PHE A 140 1.08 8.62 -12.92
CA PHE A 140 1.29 9.38 -11.68
C PHE A 140 1.76 10.81 -11.94
N ASN A 141 1.81 11.26 -13.21
CA ASN A 141 2.25 12.60 -13.56
C ASN A 141 1.11 13.63 -13.47
N GLN A 142 -0.14 13.18 -13.37
CA GLN A 142 -1.28 14.06 -13.19
C GLN A 142 -1.46 14.37 -11.71
N ALA A 143 -1.46 15.66 -11.36
CA ALA A 143 -1.79 16.09 -10.02
C ALA A 143 -3.22 15.65 -9.67
N ILE A 144 -3.38 14.95 -8.58
CA ILE A 144 -4.69 14.69 -7.99
C ILE A 144 -5.05 15.94 -7.20
N ASN A 145 -5.95 16.75 -7.75
CA ASN A 145 -6.49 17.94 -7.08
C ASN A 145 -7.63 17.55 -6.15
#